data_2219a9415f6469afd5f8a46b1d712be5
#
_entry.id   2219a9415f6469afd5f8a46b1d712be5
#
_cell.length_a   1.000
_cell.length_b   1.000
_cell.length_c   1.000
_cell.angle_alpha   90.00
_cell.angle_beta   90.00
_cell.angle_gamma   90.00
#
_symmetry.space_group_name_H-M   'P 1'
#
loop_
_entity.id
_entity.type
_entity.pdbx_description
1 polymer ?
#
loop_
_entity_poly.entity_id
_entity_poly.type
_entity_poly.pdbx_seq_one_letter_code
_entity_poly.pdbx_strand_id
1 'polypeptide(L)'
;VILEKGYGYANLRIKESNSPSLYYQIGSIQKAMTALLILKQIQSGKITFDTKLSEFYPQIPGSQQISIKNMLYMRSGLHRTASPKKPMSDSEIIQFALHHLKFTDYDTYHYEPLNYTLLTGVLIKLTNQPYETLLKKEIIRPLHLEHTDFYENVKNSPQHAVSYQMSATDDYSKALVEPETDIRNELGTGNISMSVYDLNKFFTSVLSGDIIPKELLFSLWQNNGDKHPYSGGVYSGNDYILAQGNINRFHAVAAMKKDTKDAIVMESNIQSDKNIKLPATDLRNQIYELMEGVNLKS
;
A
#
# COMPACT_ATOMS: atom_id res chain seq x y z
N VAL A 1 15.99 17.43 -2.17
CA VAL A 1 16.12 16.49 -1.02
C VAL A 1 16.98 17.16 0.05
N ILE A 2 16.49 17.18 1.29
CA ILE A 2 17.22 17.74 2.44
C ILE A 2 18.09 16.68 3.10
N LEU A 3 17.54 15.46 3.24
CA LEU A 3 18.24 14.30 3.79
C LEU A 3 17.87 13.06 2.99
N GLU A 4 18.89 12.32 2.54
CA GLU A 4 18.77 11.01 1.92
C GLU A 4 19.87 10.12 2.49
N LYS A 5 19.51 9.15 3.34
CA LYS A 5 20.52 8.36 4.05
C LYS A 5 19.96 7.00 4.47
N GLY A 6 20.78 5.96 4.26
CA GLY A 6 20.61 4.66 4.89
C GLY A 6 21.28 4.60 6.25
N TYR A 7 20.66 3.94 7.21
CA TYR A 7 21.19 3.67 8.55
C TYR A 7 21.19 2.17 8.81
N GLY A 8 22.22 1.68 9.47
CA GLY A 8 22.34 0.26 9.81
C GLY A 8 22.56 -0.63 8.58
N TYR A 9 22.04 -1.86 8.64
CA TYR A 9 22.32 -2.89 7.65
C TYR A 9 21.04 -3.34 6.92
N ALA A 10 21.15 -3.46 5.61
CA ALA A 10 20.19 -4.16 4.77
C ALA A 10 20.28 -5.67 4.97
N ASN A 11 21.50 -6.19 5.16
CA ASN A 11 21.75 -7.58 5.44
C ASN A 11 22.89 -7.73 6.48
N LEU A 12 22.52 -8.11 7.69
CA LEU A 12 23.47 -8.28 8.81
C LEU A 12 24.49 -9.39 8.59
N ARG A 13 24.09 -10.47 7.91
CA ARG A 13 24.97 -11.63 7.72
C ARG A 13 26.20 -11.29 6.90
N ILE A 14 26.04 -10.46 5.87
CA ILE A 14 27.13 -10.03 4.98
C ILE A 14 27.57 -8.60 5.26
N LYS A 15 27.04 -7.97 6.31
CA LYS A 15 27.29 -6.57 6.68
C LYS A 15 27.05 -5.57 5.55
N GLU A 16 26.05 -5.83 4.73
CA GLU A 16 25.62 -4.90 3.67
C GLU A 16 24.91 -3.71 4.31
N SER A 17 25.41 -2.51 4.07
CA SER A 17 24.83 -1.28 4.60
C SER A 17 23.51 -0.94 3.91
N ASN A 18 22.60 -0.31 4.63
CA ASN A 18 21.38 0.25 4.05
C ASN A 18 21.70 1.38 3.07
N SER A 19 20.87 1.45 2.02
CA SER A 19 20.95 2.47 0.98
C SER A 19 19.53 2.85 0.52
N PRO A 20 19.30 4.12 0.12
CA PRO A 20 17.99 4.58 -0.37
C PRO A 20 17.48 3.89 -1.65
N SER A 21 18.34 3.14 -2.35
CA SER A 21 18.01 2.44 -3.60
C SER A 21 17.70 0.95 -3.42
N LEU A 22 17.73 0.42 -2.20
CA LEU A 22 17.45 -0.98 -1.96
C LEU A 22 15.94 -1.27 -1.98
N TYR A 23 15.57 -2.48 -2.38
CA TYR A 23 14.20 -2.95 -2.32
C TYR A 23 13.77 -3.30 -0.91
N TYR A 24 12.66 -2.72 -0.48
CA TYR A 24 11.92 -3.02 0.74
C TYR A 24 10.49 -3.39 0.40
N GLN A 25 9.88 -4.28 1.15
CA GLN A 25 8.46 -4.57 0.96
C GLN A 25 7.64 -3.41 1.53
N ILE A 26 6.83 -2.78 0.68
CA ILE A 26 6.04 -1.60 1.05
C ILE A 26 4.64 -1.94 1.59
N GLY A 27 4.26 -3.22 1.55
CA GLY A 27 2.98 -3.69 2.08
C GLY A 27 1.80 -2.85 1.57
N SER A 28 0.94 -2.45 2.46
CA SER A 28 -0.33 -1.78 2.16
C SER A 28 -0.24 -0.46 1.39
N ILE A 29 0.95 0.12 1.22
CA ILE A 29 1.13 1.30 0.35
C ILE A 29 0.75 0.98 -1.10
N GLN A 30 0.90 -0.27 -1.54
CA GLN A 30 0.45 -0.71 -2.86
C GLN A 30 -1.02 -0.41 -3.13
N LYS A 31 -1.87 -0.33 -2.12
CA LYS A 31 -3.29 0.02 -2.29
C LYS A 31 -3.49 1.39 -2.95
N ALA A 32 -2.59 2.34 -2.70
CA ALA A 32 -2.61 3.62 -3.40
C ALA A 32 -2.38 3.44 -4.92
N MET A 33 -1.46 2.55 -5.32
CA MET A 33 -1.24 2.24 -6.73
C MET A 33 -2.49 1.59 -7.37
N THR A 34 -3.11 0.64 -6.67
CA THR A 34 -4.36 0.01 -7.13
C THR A 34 -5.49 1.04 -7.28
N ALA A 35 -5.63 1.96 -6.32
CA ALA A 35 -6.61 3.04 -6.40
C ALA A 35 -6.35 3.97 -7.59
N LEU A 36 -5.10 4.31 -7.90
CA LEU A 36 -4.76 5.11 -9.08
C LEU A 36 -5.13 4.40 -10.38
N LEU A 37 -4.94 3.09 -10.47
CA LEU A 37 -5.40 2.32 -11.64
C LEU A 37 -6.92 2.34 -11.77
N ILE A 38 -7.67 2.31 -10.67
CA ILE A 38 -9.13 2.51 -10.68
C ILE A 38 -9.48 3.93 -11.15
N LEU A 39 -8.79 4.97 -10.65
CA LEU A 39 -9.00 6.34 -11.11
C LEU A 39 -8.73 6.51 -12.61
N LYS A 40 -7.74 5.80 -13.19
CA LYS A 40 -7.53 5.79 -14.65
C LYS A 40 -8.71 5.19 -15.41
N GLN A 41 -9.39 4.18 -14.86
CA GLN A 41 -10.60 3.63 -15.49
C GLN A 41 -11.78 4.60 -15.35
N ILE A 42 -11.87 5.34 -14.24
CA ILE A 42 -12.85 6.41 -14.06
C ILE A 42 -12.57 7.56 -15.04
N GLN A 43 -11.33 8.01 -15.17
CA GLN A 43 -10.91 9.05 -16.10
C GLN A 43 -11.26 8.69 -17.56
N SER A 44 -11.12 7.42 -17.91
CA SER A 44 -11.45 6.92 -19.25
C SER A 44 -12.95 6.69 -19.48
N GLY A 45 -13.79 6.94 -18.49
CA GLY A 45 -15.25 6.77 -18.57
C GLY A 45 -15.75 5.32 -18.57
N LYS A 46 -14.87 4.34 -18.30
CA LYS A 46 -15.28 2.93 -18.25
C LYS A 46 -16.09 2.57 -17.02
N ILE A 47 -15.85 3.25 -15.92
CA ILE A 47 -16.58 3.13 -14.65
C ILE A 47 -16.68 4.51 -14.01
N THR A 48 -17.47 4.60 -12.95
CA THR A 48 -17.59 5.78 -12.08
C THR A 48 -17.37 5.37 -10.63
N PHE A 49 -17.31 6.34 -9.73
CA PHE A 49 -17.29 6.04 -8.28
C PHE A 49 -18.56 5.29 -7.82
N ASP A 50 -19.70 5.52 -8.50
CA ASP A 50 -20.99 4.94 -8.15
C ASP A 50 -21.27 3.60 -8.86
N THR A 51 -20.41 3.20 -9.82
CA THR A 51 -20.49 1.89 -10.48
C THR A 51 -20.59 0.78 -9.43
N LYS A 52 -21.56 -0.12 -9.59
CA LYS A 52 -21.85 -1.14 -8.59
C LYS A 52 -20.97 -2.38 -8.77
N LEU A 53 -20.60 -2.96 -7.63
CA LEU A 53 -19.83 -4.20 -7.62
C LEU A 53 -20.55 -5.34 -8.35
N SER A 54 -21.88 -5.31 -8.39
CA SER A 54 -22.70 -6.30 -9.11
C SER A 54 -22.48 -6.32 -10.62
N GLU A 55 -21.96 -5.27 -11.22
CA GLU A 55 -21.59 -5.27 -12.65
C GLU A 55 -20.42 -6.23 -12.93
N PHE A 56 -19.61 -6.51 -11.92
CA PHE A 56 -18.44 -7.40 -12.03
C PHE A 56 -18.62 -8.73 -11.30
N TYR A 57 -19.28 -8.69 -10.15
CA TYR A 57 -19.44 -9.81 -9.23
C TYR A 57 -20.86 -9.87 -8.66
N PRO A 58 -21.88 -10.17 -9.51
CA PRO A 58 -23.29 -10.20 -9.08
C PRO A 58 -23.58 -11.25 -8.00
N GLN A 59 -22.72 -12.29 -7.89
CA GLN A 59 -22.85 -13.35 -6.88
C GLN A 59 -22.46 -12.91 -5.46
N ILE A 60 -21.76 -11.78 -5.28
CA ILE A 60 -21.40 -11.30 -3.95
C ILE A 60 -22.65 -10.77 -3.23
N PRO A 61 -22.93 -11.22 -1.99
CA PRO A 61 -24.00 -10.65 -1.19
C PRO A 61 -23.82 -9.13 -1.01
N GLY A 62 -24.87 -8.36 -1.24
CA GLY A 62 -24.83 -6.91 -1.14
C GLY A 62 -24.19 -6.18 -2.33
N SER A 63 -23.70 -6.87 -3.35
CA SER A 63 -23.00 -6.27 -4.50
C SER A 63 -23.79 -5.18 -5.23
N GLN A 64 -25.14 -5.24 -5.24
CA GLN A 64 -26.01 -4.24 -5.85
C GLN A 64 -25.97 -2.89 -5.14
N GLN A 65 -25.64 -2.85 -3.84
CA GLN A 65 -25.52 -1.61 -3.09
C GLN A 65 -24.08 -1.12 -2.96
N ILE A 66 -23.11 -2.04 -2.99
CA ILE A 66 -21.70 -1.72 -2.89
C ILE A 66 -21.23 -1.01 -4.16
N SER A 67 -20.67 0.19 -4.02
CA SER A 67 -20.05 0.95 -5.13
C SER A 67 -18.52 0.81 -5.11
N ILE A 68 -17.88 1.18 -6.22
CA ILE A 68 -16.42 1.33 -6.30
C ILE A 68 -15.92 2.27 -5.20
N LYS A 69 -16.64 3.36 -4.93
CA LYS A 69 -16.34 4.30 -3.85
C LYS A 69 -16.33 3.61 -2.48
N ASN A 70 -17.35 2.82 -2.14
CA ASN A 70 -17.40 2.11 -0.88
C ASN A 70 -16.16 1.21 -0.67
N MET A 71 -15.69 0.56 -1.73
CA MET A 71 -14.51 -0.30 -1.68
C MET A 71 -13.23 0.50 -1.48
N LEU A 72 -13.05 1.61 -2.21
CA LEU A 72 -11.89 2.52 -2.08
C LEU A 72 -11.79 3.13 -0.68
N TYR A 73 -12.93 3.35 -0.02
CA TYR A 73 -13.04 3.92 1.33
C TYR A 73 -13.09 2.86 2.44
N MET A 74 -12.94 1.56 2.12
CA MET A 74 -13.06 0.47 3.11
C MET A 74 -14.40 0.46 3.85
N ARG A 75 -15.51 0.77 3.13
CA ARG A 75 -16.89 0.84 3.65
C ARG A 75 -17.85 -0.10 2.94
N SER A 76 -17.31 -1.13 2.28
CA SER A 76 -18.14 -2.07 1.51
C SER A 76 -19.01 -2.98 2.37
N GLY A 77 -18.63 -3.22 3.63
CA GLY A 77 -19.24 -4.25 4.47
C GLY A 77 -18.80 -5.67 4.12
N LEU A 78 -17.81 -5.83 3.23
CA LEU A 78 -17.22 -7.13 2.92
C LEU A 78 -16.13 -7.47 3.92
N HIS A 79 -16.12 -8.70 4.40
CA HIS A 79 -15.13 -9.20 5.34
C HIS A 79 -14.60 -10.55 4.88
N ARG A 80 -13.29 -10.74 4.92
CA ARG A 80 -12.64 -12.02 4.62
C ARG A 80 -12.90 -13.02 5.75
N THR A 81 -13.25 -14.27 5.39
CA THR A 81 -13.55 -15.35 6.34
C THR A 81 -12.43 -16.38 6.43
N ALA A 82 -11.49 -16.41 5.48
CA ALA A 82 -10.33 -17.28 5.49
C ALA A 82 -9.15 -16.64 4.78
N SER A 83 -7.93 -17.12 5.05
CA SER A 83 -6.70 -16.74 4.34
C SER A 83 -6.15 -17.92 3.54
N PRO A 84 -5.56 -17.68 2.36
CA PRO A 84 -4.88 -18.72 1.60
C PRO A 84 -3.75 -19.36 2.41
N LYS A 85 -3.56 -20.67 2.26
CA LYS A 85 -2.50 -21.42 2.96
C LYS A 85 -1.31 -21.78 2.06
N LYS A 86 -1.38 -21.45 0.78
CA LYS A 86 -0.35 -21.72 -0.22
C LYS A 86 -0.32 -20.58 -1.24
N PRO A 87 0.80 -20.38 -1.93
CA PRO A 87 0.86 -19.45 -3.06
C PRO A 87 -0.17 -19.79 -4.14
N MET A 88 -0.82 -18.79 -4.69
CA MET A 88 -1.87 -18.87 -5.68
C MET A 88 -1.56 -17.94 -6.86
N SER A 89 -2.12 -18.26 -8.04
CA SER A 89 -2.17 -17.33 -9.17
C SER A 89 -3.19 -16.21 -8.90
N ASP A 90 -3.11 -15.12 -9.66
CA ASP A 90 -4.03 -13.99 -9.53
C ASP A 90 -5.50 -14.41 -9.63
N SER A 91 -5.82 -15.29 -10.58
CA SER A 91 -7.19 -15.80 -10.75
C SER A 91 -7.63 -16.64 -9.56
N GLU A 92 -6.75 -17.50 -9.03
CA GLU A 92 -7.05 -18.31 -7.84
C GLU A 92 -7.25 -17.45 -6.60
N ILE A 93 -6.45 -16.37 -6.41
CA ILE A 93 -6.62 -15.43 -5.31
C ILE A 93 -7.98 -14.74 -5.38
N ILE A 94 -8.38 -14.27 -6.56
CA ILE A 94 -9.69 -13.65 -6.78
C ILE A 94 -10.81 -14.66 -6.52
N GLN A 95 -10.72 -15.87 -7.03
CA GLN A 95 -11.72 -16.90 -6.78
C GLN A 95 -11.77 -17.29 -5.30
N PHE A 96 -10.62 -17.43 -4.64
CA PHE A 96 -10.58 -17.65 -3.20
C PHE A 96 -11.28 -16.54 -2.44
N ALA A 97 -11.01 -15.28 -2.79
CA ALA A 97 -11.66 -14.11 -2.19
C ALA A 97 -13.19 -14.17 -2.36
N LEU A 98 -13.68 -14.52 -3.54
CA LEU A 98 -15.11 -14.64 -3.83
C LEU A 98 -15.82 -15.74 -3.02
N HIS A 99 -15.11 -16.83 -2.68
CA HIS A 99 -15.68 -17.95 -1.91
C HIS A 99 -15.52 -17.78 -0.39
N HIS A 100 -14.64 -16.87 0.08
CA HIS A 100 -14.32 -16.73 1.49
C HIS A 100 -14.58 -15.32 1.98
N LEU A 101 -15.78 -14.82 1.74
CA LEU A 101 -16.25 -13.53 2.23
C LEU A 101 -17.63 -13.64 2.90
N LYS A 102 -17.92 -12.65 3.73
CA LYS A 102 -19.25 -12.36 4.25
C LYS A 102 -19.54 -10.87 4.07
N PHE A 103 -20.82 -10.53 4.06
CA PHE A 103 -21.30 -9.16 3.95
C PHE A 103 -22.06 -8.77 5.23
N THR A 104 -21.54 -7.77 5.95
CA THR A 104 -22.12 -7.20 7.17
C THR A 104 -21.67 -5.74 7.29
N ASP A 105 -22.37 -4.94 8.10
CA ASP A 105 -21.94 -3.59 8.48
C ASP A 105 -21.65 -2.65 7.28
N TYR A 106 -22.51 -2.71 6.26
CA TYR A 106 -22.43 -1.84 5.08
C TYR A 106 -22.32 -0.37 5.48
N ASP A 107 -21.47 0.37 4.76
CA ASP A 107 -21.13 1.79 4.95
C ASP A 107 -20.43 2.11 6.28
N THR A 108 -20.00 1.09 7.03
CA THR A 108 -19.15 1.25 8.20
C THR A 108 -17.69 1.05 7.82
N TYR A 109 -16.80 1.94 8.30
CA TYR A 109 -15.36 1.78 8.05
C TYR A 109 -14.82 0.54 8.73
N HIS A 110 -14.23 -0.32 7.93
CA HIS A 110 -13.46 -1.48 8.40
C HIS A 110 -12.27 -1.70 7.47
N TYR A 111 -11.05 -1.60 7.98
CA TYR A 111 -9.86 -1.85 7.18
C TYR A 111 -9.81 -3.32 6.76
N GLU A 112 -10.16 -3.58 5.50
CA GLU A 112 -10.26 -4.93 4.96
C GLU A 112 -9.60 -5.01 3.55
N PRO A 113 -8.39 -5.61 3.46
CA PRO A 113 -7.66 -5.75 2.20
C PRO A 113 -8.44 -6.41 1.07
N LEU A 114 -9.42 -7.26 1.39
CA LEU A 114 -10.32 -7.91 0.42
C LEU A 114 -10.93 -6.91 -0.57
N ASN A 115 -11.23 -5.68 -0.13
CA ASN A 115 -11.73 -4.63 -1.01
C ASN A 115 -10.80 -4.40 -2.21
N TYR A 116 -9.50 -4.29 -1.94
CA TYR A 116 -8.50 -3.99 -2.97
C TYR A 116 -8.14 -5.22 -3.80
N THR A 117 -8.21 -6.42 -3.23
CA THR A 117 -8.11 -7.67 -4.01
C THR A 117 -9.24 -7.76 -5.04
N LEU A 118 -10.47 -7.44 -4.66
CA LEU A 118 -11.60 -7.44 -5.58
C LEU A 118 -11.54 -6.28 -6.58
N LEU A 119 -11.08 -5.08 -6.18
CA LEU A 119 -10.80 -3.97 -7.10
C LEU A 119 -9.74 -4.34 -8.14
N THR A 120 -8.72 -5.12 -7.75
CA THR A 120 -7.74 -5.68 -8.69
C THR A 120 -8.42 -6.61 -9.69
N GLY A 121 -9.34 -7.46 -9.24
CA GLY A 121 -10.14 -8.29 -10.14
C GLY A 121 -11.04 -7.47 -11.08
N VAL A 122 -11.60 -6.36 -10.62
CA VAL A 122 -12.34 -5.40 -11.48
C VAL A 122 -11.41 -4.82 -12.55
N LEU A 123 -10.18 -4.42 -12.20
CA LEU A 123 -9.19 -3.91 -13.15
C LEU A 123 -8.85 -4.95 -14.23
N ILE A 124 -8.61 -6.20 -13.84
CA ILE A 124 -8.33 -7.28 -14.78
C ILE A 124 -9.50 -7.49 -15.76
N LYS A 125 -10.75 -7.47 -15.27
CA LYS A 125 -11.94 -7.58 -16.12
C LYS A 125 -12.12 -6.41 -17.08
N LEU A 126 -11.88 -5.18 -16.62
CA LEU A 126 -12.02 -3.96 -17.43
C LEU A 126 -10.96 -3.83 -18.52
N THR A 127 -9.74 -4.30 -18.24
CA THR A 127 -8.60 -4.08 -19.12
C THR A 127 -8.21 -5.32 -19.92
N ASN A 128 -8.68 -6.50 -19.52
CA ASN A 128 -8.25 -7.80 -20.02
C ASN A 128 -6.71 -7.96 -19.97
N GLN A 129 -6.06 -7.41 -18.94
CA GLN A 129 -4.61 -7.48 -18.71
C GLN A 129 -4.33 -8.01 -17.31
N PRO A 130 -3.26 -8.80 -17.12
CA PRO A 130 -2.76 -9.15 -15.79
C PRO A 130 -2.44 -7.88 -14.99
N TYR A 131 -2.69 -7.91 -13.68
CA TYR A 131 -2.47 -6.75 -12.80
C TYR A 131 -1.02 -6.25 -12.84
N GLU A 132 -0.04 -7.16 -12.84
CA GLU A 132 1.37 -6.81 -12.96
C GLU A 132 1.67 -6.03 -14.25
N THR A 133 1.16 -6.52 -15.38
CA THR A 133 1.32 -5.84 -16.68
C THR A 133 0.72 -4.44 -16.65
N LEU A 134 -0.47 -4.32 -16.08
CA LEU A 134 -1.18 -3.04 -15.98
C LEU A 134 -0.42 -2.06 -15.08
N LEU A 135 0.03 -2.49 -13.92
CA LEU A 135 0.76 -1.64 -12.98
C LEU A 135 2.09 -1.17 -13.57
N LYS A 136 2.85 -2.09 -14.19
CA LYS A 136 4.11 -1.75 -14.86
C LYS A 136 3.90 -0.74 -15.99
N LYS A 137 2.87 -0.94 -16.81
CA LYS A 137 2.57 -0.07 -17.95
C LYS A 137 2.10 1.33 -17.54
N GLU A 138 1.20 1.40 -16.57
CA GLU A 138 0.45 2.62 -16.25
C GLU A 138 1.07 3.48 -15.15
N ILE A 139 1.96 2.91 -14.33
CA ILE A 139 2.57 3.59 -13.18
C ILE A 139 4.09 3.45 -13.18
N ILE A 140 4.63 2.22 -13.12
CA ILE A 140 6.06 2.02 -12.85
C ILE A 140 6.92 2.60 -13.98
N ARG A 141 6.64 2.24 -15.24
CA ARG A 141 7.40 2.73 -16.39
C ARG A 141 7.22 4.23 -16.65
N PRO A 142 5.99 4.79 -16.69
CA PRO A 142 5.81 6.22 -16.90
C PRO A 142 6.50 7.10 -15.87
N LEU A 143 6.58 6.64 -14.63
CA LEU A 143 7.27 7.36 -13.56
C LEU A 143 8.75 7.00 -13.42
N HIS A 144 9.28 6.11 -14.26
CA HIS A 144 10.67 5.64 -14.18
C HIS A 144 11.03 5.21 -12.74
N LEU A 145 10.22 4.31 -12.15
CA LEU A 145 10.48 3.74 -10.84
C LEU A 145 11.41 2.53 -11.02
N GLU A 146 12.71 2.79 -10.98
CA GLU A 146 13.74 1.81 -11.36
C GLU A 146 13.97 0.72 -10.31
N HIS A 147 13.66 1.04 -9.05
CA HIS A 147 13.76 0.13 -7.92
C HIS A 147 12.37 -0.20 -7.35
N THR A 148 11.45 -0.58 -8.26
CA THR A 148 10.08 -0.97 -7.93
C THR A 148 9.68 -2.16 -8.78
N ASP A 149 9.37 -3.29 -8.14
CA ASP A 149 8.84 -4.47 -8.81
C ASP A 149 8.03 -5.34 -7.85
N PHE A 150 7.34 -6.33 -8.39
CA PHE A 150 6.70 -7.36 -7.60
C PHE A 150 7.73 -8.17 -6.81
N TYR A 151 7.41 -8.50 -5.57
CA TYR A 151 8.30 -9.24 -4.67
C TYR A 151 8.87 -10.50 -5.32
N GLU A 152 8.03 -11.26 -6.01
CA GLU A 152 8.45 -12.50 -6.70
C GLU A 152 9.60 -12.29 -7.70
N ASN A 153 9.68 -11.12 -8.31
CA ASN A 153 10.70 -10.79 -9.30
C ASN A 153 12.03 -10.37 -8.63
N VAL A 154 11.97 -9.82 -7.42
CA VAL A 154 13.15 -9.21 -6.76
C VAL A 154 13.56 -9.88 -5.45
N LYS A 155 12.81 -10.86 -4.93
CA LYS A 155 13.09 -11.53 -3.65
C LYS A 155 14.49 -12.14 -3.55
N ASN A 156 15.07 -12.55 -4.66
CA ASN A 156 16.43 -13.13 -4.74
C ASN A 156 17.48 -12.11 -5.21
N SER A 157 17.09 -10.84 -5.40
CA SER A 157 18.03 -9.78 -5.77
C SER A 157 18.99 -9.51 -4.60
N PRO A 158 20.30 -9.32 -4.86
CA PRO A 158 21.20 -8.85 -3.83
C PRO A 158 20.85 -7.46 -3.31
N GLN A 159 20.05 -6.70 -4.06
CA GLN A 159 19.55 -5.38 -3.66
C GLN A 159 18.27 -5.44 -2.81
N HIS A 160 17.73 -6.61 -2.49
CA HIS A 160 16.57 -6.75 -1.62
C HIS A 160 17.02 -6.87 -0.16
N ALA A 161 16.55 -5.96 0.69
CA ALA A 161 16.87 -5.99 2.12
C ALA A 161 16.30 -7.24 2.79
N VAL A 162 16.98 -7.70 3.84
CA VAL A 162 16.51 -8.80 4.70
C VAL A 162 15.77 -8.23 5.88
N SER A 163 14.62 -8.79 6.21
CA SER A 163 13.83 -8.37 7.37
C SER A 163 14.27 -9.08 8.65
N TYR A 164 14.13 -8.37 9.76
CA TYR A 164 14.58 -8.82 11.08
C TYR A 164 13.51 -8.63 12.13
N GLN A 165 13.43 -9.60 13.02
CA GLN A 165 12.68 -9.50 14.25
C GLN A 165 13.58 -8.93 15.34
N MET A 166 13.19 -7.83 15.98
CA MET A 166 13.86 -7.32 17.16
C MET A 166 13.55 -8.24 18.35
N SER A 167 14.57 -8.77 19.00
CA SER A 167 14.40 -9.48 20.27
C SER A 167 14.25 -8.49 21.43
N ALA A 168 13.77 -8.96 22.57
CA ALA A 168 13.68 -8.15 23.80
C ALA A 168 15.06 -7.65 24.31
N THR A 169 16.15 -8.16 23.73
CA THR A 169 17.54 -7.82 24.09
C THR A 169 18.25 -7.00 23.02
N ASP A 170 17.51 -6.37 22.09
CA ASP A 170 18.08 -5.66 20.93
C ASP A 170 19.00 -6.53 20.05
N ASP A 171 18.80 -7.85 20.09
CA ASP A 171 19.56 -8.78 19.27
C ASP A 171 18.99 -8.83 17.84
N TYR A 172 19.64 -8.10 16.93
CA TYR A 172 19.33 -8.08 15.50
C TYR A 172 19.81 -9.33 14.75
N SER A 173 20.30 -10.35 15.47
CA SER A 173 21.01 -11.49 14.85
C SER A 173 20.12 -12.50 14.15
N LYS A 174 18.80 -12.45 14.35
CA LYS A 174 17.88 -13.43 13.76
C LYS A 174 17.11 -12.81 12.58
N ALA A 175 17.54 -13.16 11.37
CA ALA A 175 16.74 -12.88 10.17
C ALA A 175 15.44 -13.70 10.20
N LEU A 176 14.30 -13.05 9.96
CA LEU A 176 13.04 -13.73 9.74
C LEU A 176 13.04 -14.35 8.34
N VAL A 177 12.68 -15.62 8.25
CA VAL A 177 12.39 -16.25 6.95
C VAL A 177 11.01 -15.78 6.52
N GLU A 178 10.95 -15.03 5.43
CA GLU A 178 9.68 -14.52 4.89
C GLU A 178 8.81 -15.67 4.37
N PRO A 179 7.56 -15.82 4.83
CA PRO A 179 6.64 -16.81 4.28
C PRO A 179 6.20 -16.37 2.87
N GLU A 180 6.67 -17.04 1.84
CA GLU A 180 6.32 -16.74 0.44
C GLU A 180 4.80 -16.67 0.22
N THR A 181 4.05 -17.51 0.91
CA THR A 181 2.59 -17.57 0.82
C THR A 181 1.91 -16.25 1.16
N ASP A 182 2.39 -15.55 2.18
CA ASP A 182 1.73 -14.35 2.67
C ASP A 182 1.90 -13.17 1.71
N ILE A 183 3.02 -13.12 0.98
CA ILE A 183 3.33 -11.99 0.11
C ILE A 183 2.72 -12.16 -1.27
N ARG A 184 2.86 -13.35 -1.86
CA ARG A 184 2.32 -13.60 -3.20
C ARG A 184 0.79 -13.41 -3.25
N ASN A 185 0.11 -13.79 -2.18
CA ASN A 185 -1.34 -13.70 -2.10
C ASN A 185 -1.86 -12.28 -1.77
N GLU A 186 -0.97 -11.31 -1.52
CA GLU A 186 -1.33 -9.90 -1.32
C GLU A 186 -1.54 -9.15 -2.64
N LEU A 187 -2.31 -9.76 -3.55
CA LEU A 187 -2.61 -9.23 -4.89
C LEU A 187 -3.28 -7.85 -4.82
N GLY A 188 -2.59 -6.82 -5.31
CA GLY A 188 -3.06 -5.43 -5.29
C GLY A 188 -3.09 -4.78 -3.92
N THR A 189 -2.59 -5.46 -2.88
CA THR A 189 -2.69 -5.05 -1.48
C THR A 189 -1.36 -4.93 -0.77
N GLY A 190 -0.28 -5.67 -1.22
CA GLY A 190 0.97 -5.67 -0.48
C GLY A 190 2.13 -6.47 -1.08
N ASN A 191 2.07 -6.92 -2.33
CA ASN A 191 3.10 -7.76 -2.94
C ASN A 191 4.15 -7.01 -3.78
N ILE A 192 4.33 -5.72 -3.52
CA ILE A 192 5.35 -4.87 -4.17
C ILE A 192 6.54 -4.65 -3.23
N SER A 193 7.74 -4.70 -3.81
CA SER A 193 8.96 -4.17 -3.22
C SER A 193 9.39 -2.90 -3.94
N MET A 194 9.82 -1.90 -3.19
CA MET A 194 10.15 -0.57 -3.69
C MET A 194 11.31 0.00 -2.89
N SER A 195 12.07 0.94 -3.43
CA SER A 195 13.05 1.70 -2.67
C SER A 195 12.42 2.97 -2.08
N VAL A 196 13.01 3.49 -1.00
CA VAL A 196 12.55 4.75 -0.41
C VAL A 196 12.62 5.91 -1.41
N TYR A 197 13.60 5.88 -2.31
CA TYR A 197 13.74 6.84 -3.39
C TYR A 197 12.54 6.79 -4.34
N ASP A 198 12.19 5.61 -4.83
CA ASP A 198 11.05 5.42 -5.74
C ASP A 198 9.73 5.71 -5.04
N LEU A 199 9.62 5.38 -3.76
CA LEU A 199 8.42 5.67 -2.96
C LEU A 199 8.18 7.17 -2.83
N ASN A 200 9.23 7.95 -2.59
CA ASN A 200 9.16 9.41 -2.59
C ASN A 200 8.78 9.95 -3.99
N LYS A 201 9.43 9.45 -5.03
CA LYS A 201 9.17 9.83 -6.43
C LYS A 201 7.74 9.53 -6.83
N PHE A 202 7.23 8.34 -6.46
CA PHE A 202 5.85 7.94 -6.73
C PHE A 202 4.84 8.96 -6.18
N PHE A 203 4.86 9.24 -4.88
CA PHE A 203 3.90 10.16 -4.29
C PHE A 203 4.08 11.61 -4.76
N THR A 204 5.33 12.06 -4.96
CA THR A 204 5.61 13.39 -5.51
C THR A 204 5.01 13.55 -6.91
N SER A 205 5.18 12.56 -7.78
CA SER A 205 4.62 12.57 -9.14
C SER A 205 3.10 12.48 -9.13
N VAL A 206 2.52 11.66 -8.25
CA VAL A 206 1.06 11.57 -8.10
C VAL A 206 0.47 12.91 -7.67
N LEU A 207 1.05 13.57 -6.66
CA LEU A 207 0.62 14.89 -6.20
C LEU A 207 0.90 16.01 -7.23
N SER A 208 1.83 15.79 -8.17
CA SER A 208 2.08 16.69 -9.30
C SER A 208 1.01 16.59 -10.39
N GLY A 209 0.27 15.49 -10.43
CA GLY A 209 -0.72 15.21 -11.47
C GLY A 209 -0.14 14.48 -12.69
N ASP A 210 1.05 13.87 -12.57
CA ASP A 210 1.72 13.21 -13.69
C ASP A 210 1.01 11.92 -14.14
N ILE A 211 0.22 11.30 -13.24
CA ILE A 211 -0.50 10.04 -13.51
C ILE A 211 -2.00 10.28 -13.63
N ILE A 212 -2.58 11.10 -12.79
CA ILE A 212 -4.00 11.41 -12.68
C ILE A 212 -4.15 12.92 -12.49
N PRO A 213 -5.11 13.58 -13.16
CA PRO A 213 -5.41 14.99 -12.90
C PRO A 213 -5.68 15.25 -11.42
N LYS A 214 -5.13 16.34 -10.89
CA LYS A 214 -5.21 16.66 -9.45
C LYS A 214 -6.66 16.72 -8.96
N GLU A 215 -7.57 17.26 -9.76
CA GLU A 215 -8.98 17.38 -9.42
C GLU A 215 -9.61 16.01 -9.18
N LEU A 216 -9.30 15.02 -10.05
CA LEU A 216 -9.78 13.66 -9.89
C LEU A 216 -9.08 12.96 -8.70
N LEU A 217 -7.77 13.17 -8.52
CA LEU A 217 -7.03 12.62 -7.38
C LEU A 217 -7.63 13.12 -6.06
N PHE A 218 -7.80 14.43 -5.92
CA PHE A 218 -8.32 15.02 -4.69
C PHE A 218 -9.82 14.81 -4.47
N SER A 219 -10.58 14.45 -5.50
CA SER A 219 -11.95 13.96 -5.30
C SER A 219 -11.99 12.63 -4.55
N LEU A 220 -10.91 11.82 -4.63
CA LEU A 220 -10.72 10.61 -3.83
C LEU A 220 -10.02 10.91 -2.50
N TRP A 221 -8.93 11.69 -2.53
CA TRP A 221 -8.10 11.98 -1.37
C TRP A 221 -8.53 13.25 -0.62
N GLN A 222 -9.82 13.40 -0.37
CA GLN A 222 -10.37 14.49 0.41
C GLN A 222 -10.66 14.05 1.84
N ASN A 223 -10.49 14.97 2.78
CA ASN A 223 -10.96 14.76 4.15
C ASN A 223 -12.46 15.03 4.20
N ASN A 224 -13.25 13.99 4.44
CA ASN A 224 -14.70 14.07 4.53
C ASN A 224 -15.21 14.37 5.95
N GLY A 225 -14.32 14.77 6.88
CA GLY A 225 -14.67 14.96 8.29
C GLY A 225 -14.89 13.64 9.04
N ASP A 226 -14.54 12.53 8.44
CA ASP A 226 -14.68 11.20 9.04
C ASP A 226 -13.61 10.99 10.13
N LYS A 227 -13.98 10.25 11.18
CA LYS A 227 -13.01 9.79 12.19
C LYS A 227 -11.93 8.88 11.60
N HIS A 228 -12.21 8.27 10.46
CA HIS A 228 -11.31 7.40 9.72
C HIS A 228 -11.11 7.95 8.29
N PRO A 229 -10.16 8.89 8.09
CA PRO A 229 -9.97 9.57 6.82
C PRO A 229 -9.27 8.70 5.77
N TYR A 230 -9.49 7.38 5.79
CA TYR A 230 -8.90 6.46 4.82
C TYR A 230 -9.65 6.50 3.48
N SER A 231 -8.92 6.75 2.42
CA SER A 231 -9.46 6.74 1.06
C SER A 231 -8.38 6.43 0.03
N GLY A 232 -8.67 5.54 -0.90
CA GLY A 232 -7.77 5.29 -2.02
C GLY A 232 -6.34 4.90 -1.63
N GLY A 233 -6.17 4.13 -0.56
CA GLY A 233 -4.85 3.63 -0.14
C GLY A 233 -4.08 4.54 0.80
N VAL A 234 -4.61 5.72 1.17
CA VAL A 234 -3.98 6.68 2.07
C VAL A 234 -4.93 7.13 3.18
N TYR A 235 -4.37 7.64 4.27
CA TYR A 235 -5.08 8.45 5.25
C TYR A 235 -4.93 9.91 4.82
N SER A 236 -6.05 10.57 4.54
CA SER A 236 -6.08 11.91 3.96
C SER A 236 -6.50 12.95 5.01
N GLY A 237 -5.55 13.73 5.52
CA GLY A 237 -5.80 14.94 6.30
C GLY A 237 -6.23 16.11 5.41
N ASN A 238 -6.40 17.29 5.98
CA ASN A 238 -6.77 18.48 5.22
C ASN A 238 -5.68 18.86 4.21
N ASP A 239 -4.44 18.96 4.65
CA ASP A 239 -3.29 19.45 3.90
C ASP A 239 -2.20 18.40 3.66
N TYR A 240 -2.35 17.18 4.19
CA TYR A 240 -1.38 16.10 4.03
C TYR A 240 -2.05 14.78 3.66
N ILE A 241 -1.23 13.84 3.19
CA ILE A 241 -1.54 12.41 3.07
C ILE A 241 -0.54 11.60 3.87
N LEU A 242 -1.01 10.48 4.41
CA LEU A 242 -0.18 9.48 5.07
C LEU A 242 -0.45 8.11 4.45
N ALA A 243 0.55 7.49 3.85
CA ALA A 243 0.53 6.10 3.43
C ALA A 243 1.44 5.28 4.34
N GLN A 244 1.02 4.10 4.71
CA GLN A 244 1.84 3.19 5.51
C GLN A 244 1.59 1.74 5.13
N GLY A 245 2.63 0.94 5.23
CA GLY A 245 2.56 -0.49 5.00
C GLY A 245 3.42 -1.26 5.98
N ASN A 246 2.91 -2.42 6.36
CA ASN A 246 3.58 -3.31 7.28
C ASN A 246 3.39 -4.74 6.78
N ILE A 247 4.47 -5.42 6.48
CA ILE A 247 4.48 -6.80 6.02
C ILE A 247 5.83 -7.45 6.34
N ASN A 248 5.85 -8.67 6.84
CA ASN A 248 7.06 -9.45 7.09
C ASN A 248 8.18 -8.67 7.80
N ARG A 249 7.86 -7.90 8.83
CA ARG A 249 8.79 -7.05 9.58
C ARG A 249 9.37 -5.87 8.79
N PHE A 250 8.98 -5.69 7.53
CA PHE A 250 9.18 -4.43 6.84
C PHE A 250 8.09 -3.44 7.22
N HIS A 251 8.48 -2.20 7.39
CA HIS A 251 7.57 -1.10 7.61
C HIS A 251 7.96 0.08 6.73
N ALA A 252 7.02 0.54 5.92
CA ALA A 252 7.17 1.69 5.03
C ALA A 252 6.17 2.77 5.41
N VAL A 253 6.60 4.02 5.38
CA VAL A 253 5.78 5.21 5.65
C VAL A 253 6.12 6.29 4.63
N ALA A 254 5.09 6.92 4.08
CA ALA A 254 5.19 8.14 3.30
C ALA A 254 4.16 9.15 3.82
N ALA A 255 4.65 10.25 4.39
CA ALA A 255 3.83 11.39 4.84
C ALA A 255 4.20 12.60 3.99
N MET A 256 3.22 13.23 3.35
CA MET A 256 3.46 14.34 2.40
C MET A 256 2.41 15.43 2.53
N LYS A 257 2.84 16.68 2.41
CA LYS A 257 1.92 17.81 2.21
C LYS A 257 1.39 17.83 0.78
N LYS A 258 0.10 18.14 0.65
CA LYS A 258 -0.59 18.11 -0.65
C LYS A 258 -0.18 19.26 -1.57
N ASP A 259 0.16 20.41 -1.00
CA ASP A 259 0.49 21.65 -1.71
C ASP A 259 1.99 21.80 -2.00
N THR A 260 2.82 21.74 -0.96
CA THR A 260 4.28 21.96 -1.07
C THR A 260 5.04 20.70 -1.48
N LYS A 261 4.42 19.53 -1.29
CA LYS A 261 5.04 18.20 -1.45
C LYS A 261 6.23 17.99 -0.49
N ASP A 262 6.29 18.74 0.58
CA ASP A 262 7.21 18.43 1.67
C ASP A 262 6.90 17.03 2.17
N ALA A 263 7.92 16.20 2.22
CA ALA A 263 7.73 14.77 2.42
C ALA A 263 8.72 14.20 3.41
N ILE A 264 8.25 13.21 4.15
CA ILE A 264 9.08 12.29 4.91
C ILE A 264 8.71 10.89 4.48
N VAL A 265 9.68 10.20 3.88
CA VAL A 265 9.54 8.82 3.45
C VAL A 265 10.58 7.98 4.16
N MET A 266 10.14 6.88 4.75
CA MET A 266 11.00 5.98 5.52
C MET A 266 10.64 4.54 5.25
N GLU A 267 11.66 3.70 5.24
CA GLU A 267 11.54 2.26 5.22
C GLU A 267 12.41 1.64 6.29
N SER A 268 11.89 0.62 6.94
CA SER A 268 12.59 -0.15 7.97
C SER A 268 12.45 -1.64 7.68
N ASN A 269 13.53 -2.38 7.88
CA ASN A 269 13.56 -3.83 7.76
C ASN A 269 13.56 -4.55 9.12
N ILE A 270 13.12 -3.87 10.17
CA ILE A 270 13.04 -4.45 11.50
C ILE A 270 11.78 -4.01 12.22
N GLN A 271 11.15 -4.96 12.93
CA GLN A 271 10.04 -4.69 13.84
C GLN A 271 10.21 -5.50 15.12
N SER A 272 9.71 -4.94 16.24
CA SER A 272 9.65 -5.65 17.50
C SER A 272 8.49 -6.65 17.57
N ASP A 273 8.66 -7.70 18.36
CA ASP A 273 7.54 -8.49 18.83
C ASP A 273 6.71 -7.74 19.88
N LYS A 274 5.49 -8.21 20.05
CA LYS A 274 4.40 -7.74 20.91
C LYS A 274 4.86 -6.88 22.11
N ASN A 275 4.26 -5.69 22.24
CA ASN A 275 4.33 -4.75 23.36
C ASN A 275 5.52 -3.77 23.43
N ILE A 276 6.47 -3.80 22.53
CA ILE A 276 7.42 -2.70 22.38
C ILE A 276 6.78 -1.72 21.39
N LYS A 277 6.66 -0.45 21.77
CA LYS A 277 6.25 0.61 20.85
C LYS A 277 7.14 0.51 19.62
N LEU A 278 6.52 0.36 18.45
CA LEU A 278 7.28 0.27 17.20
C LEU A 278 8.07 1.56 17.03
N PRO A 279 9.41 1.52 16.96
CA PRO A 279 10.21 2.73 16.72
C PRO A 279 9.70 3.51 15.51
N ALA A 280 9.25 2.79 14.46
CA ALA A 280 8.65 3.39 13.28
C ALA A 280 7.31 4.09 13.57
N THR A 281 6.51 3.64 14.53
CA THR A 281 5.26 4.32 14.92
C THR A 281 5.56 5.59 15.72
N ASP A 282 6.49 5.53 16.64
CA ASP A 282 6.89 6.71 17.43
C ASP A 282 7.59 7.73 16.53
N LEU A 283 8.46 7.30 15.64
CA LEU A 283 9.12 8.15 14.67
C LEU A 283 8.11 8.75 13.67
N ARG A 284 7.12 7.98 13.20
CA ARG A 284 6.01 8.51 12.40
C ARG A 284 5.25 9.61 13.12
N ASN A 285 4.96 9.45 14.40
CA ASN A 285 4.24 10.47 15.18
C ASN A 285 5.09 11.73 15.32
N GLN A 286 6.38 11.61 15.61
CA GLN A 286 7.32 12.74 15.69
C GLN A 286 7.43 13.45 14.33
N ILE A 287 7.52 12.71 13.25
CA ILE A 287 7.55 13.24 11.88
C ILE A 287 6.26 13.98 11.56
N TYR A 288 5.12 13.41 11.92
CA TYR A 288 3.83 14.04 11.76
C TYR A 288 3.74 15.37 12.51
N GLU A 289 4.16 15.40 13.76
CA GLU A 289 4.21 16.61 14.58
C GLU A 289 5.14 17.69 13.99
N LEU A 290 6.29 17.28 13.43
CA LEU A 290 7.19 18.19 12.71
C LEU A 290 6.54 18.79 11.46
N MET A 291 5.79 18.00 10.69
CA MET A 291 5.08 18.49 9.50
C MET A 291 3.92 19.42 9.83
N GLU A 292 3.24 19.20 10.95
CA GLU A 292 2.18 20.07 11.47
C GLU A 292 2.71 21.35 12.13
N GLY A 293 4.04 21.52 12.22
CA GLY A 293 4.66 22.66 12.88
C GLY A 293 4.48 22.68 14.40
N VAL A 294 4.10 21.56 14.99
CA VAL A 294 4.03 21.39 16.44
C VAL A 294 5.45 21.28 16.97
N ASN A 295 5.86 22.23 17.81
CA ASN A 295 7.14 22.15 18.48
C ASN A 295 7.19 20.92 19.38
N LEU A 296 8.07 19.98 19.05
CA LEU A 296 8.49 18.92 19.94
C LEU A 296 9.18 19.57 21.15
N LYS A 297 8.43 20.03 22.12
CA LYS A 297 8.97 20.42 23.41
C LYS A 297 8.75 19.30 24.39
N SER A 298 9.90 18.71 24.72
CA SER A 298 10.26 17.90 25.90
C SER A 298 9.50 16.62 26.11
#